data_d5d1514fc3c0a374390627f387f3fb30
#
_entry.id   d5d1514fc3c0a374390627f387f3fb30
#
_cell.length_a   1.000
_cell.length_b   1.000
_cell.length_c   1.000
_cell.angle_alpha   90.00
_cell.angle_beta   90.00
_cell.angle_gamma   90.00
#
_symmetry.space_group_name_H-M   'P 1'
#
loop_
_entity.id
_entity.type
_entity.pdbx_description
1 polymer ?
#
loop_
_entity_poly.entity_id
_entity_poly.type
_entity_poly.pdbx_seq_one_letter_code
_entity_poly.pdbx_strand_id
1 'polypeptide(L)'
;DATGNVLTNDTDSDDASSALGIRGVGAGAEGSTLANSNVGSAVSGTYGDLTINSGGAYTYSVAGNAATIALRAGETATDVFSYKVMDDETNAGSKAIDIGTITFTITGIDGDATDEPNPDEVKKPKKEKREEKRQKREEDRQLKKLKREKRLERKELKIPKSKLAKNAE
;
A
#
# COMPACT_ATOMS: atom_id res chain seq x y z
N ASP A 1 8.11 14.71 -9.52
CA ASP A 1 6.87 15.13 -10.18
C ASP A 1 6.52 14.14 -11.29
N ALA A 2 5.24 13.80 -11.43
CA ALA A 2 4.72 13.03 -12.57
C ALA A 2 4.08 14.01 -13.58
N THR A 3 4.33 13.82 -14.87
CA THR A 3 3.77 14.67 -15.92
C THR A 3 3.21 13.82 -17.06
N GLY A 4 2.23 14.34 -17.77
CA GLY A 4 1.61 13.70 -18.92
C GLY A 4 0.48 14.54 -19.49
N ASN A 5 -0.40 13.89 -20.27
CA ASN A 5 -1.60 14.53 -20.79
C ASN A 5 -2.76 13.52 -20.74
N VAL A 6 -3.88 13.92 -20.14
CA VAL A 6 -5.07 13.08 -19.95
C VAL A 6 -5.91 12.90 -21.20
N LEU A 7 -5.70 13.72 -22.23
CA LEU A 7 -6.45 13.68 -23.50
C LEU A 7 -5.73 12.92 -24.63
N THR A 8 -4.56 12.32 -24.37
CA THR A 8 -3.72 11.72 -25.43
C THR A 8 -4.41 10.57 -26.16
N ASN A 9 -5.27 9.84 -25.47
CA ASN A 9 -6.02 8.68 -25.99
C ASN A 9 -7.49 8.99 -26.27
N ASP A 10 -7.92 10.22 -26.04
CA ASP A 10 -9.31 10.62 -26.29
C ASP A 10 -9.49 10.98 -27.75
N THR A 11 -10.64 10.61 -28.30
CA THR A 11 -11.02 10.89 -29.68
C THR A 11 -12.39 11.53 -29.71
N ASP A 12 -12.55 12.49 -30.61
CA ASP A 12 -13.83 13.06 -30.93
C ASP A 12 -14.34 12.43 -32.23
N SER A 13 -15.63 12.10 -32.33
CA SER A 13 -16.18 11.38 -33.44
C SER A 13 -16.63 12.28 -34.60
N ASP A 14 -16.90 13.54 -34.34
CA ASP A 14 -17.46 14.53 -35.28
C ASP A 14 -16.52 15.71 -35.51
N ASP A 15 -15.55 15.96 -34.63
CA ASP A 15 -14.54 16.97 -34.78
C ASP A 15 -13.11 16.43 -34.60
N ALA A 16 -12.12 17.25 -34.81
CA ALA A 16 -10.74 16.90 -34.51
C ALA A 16 -10.56 16.79 -32.98
N SER A 17 -9.79 15.81 -32.53
CA SER A 17 -9.49 15.60 -31.07
C SER A 17 -8.91 16.85 -30.37
N SER A 18 -8.45 17.85 -31.13
CA SER A 18 -8.04 19.16 -30.63
C SER A 18 -9.21 20.02 -30.11
N ALA A 19 -10.46 19.64 -30.39
CA ALA A 19 -11.66 20.29 -29.88
C ALA A 19 -11.94 19.95 -28.40
N LEU A 20 -11.41 18.81 -27.91
CA LEU A 20 -11.57 18.40 -26.53
C LEU A 20 -10.78 19.29 -25.57
N GLY A 21 -11.43 19.66 -24.47
CA GLY A 21 -10.79 20.50 -23.46
C GLY A 21 -11.21 20.16 -22.03
N ILE A 22 -10.28 20.37 -21.10
CA ILE A 22 -10.57 20.22 -19.67
C ILE A 22 -11.33 21.45 -19.17
N ARG A 23 -12.44 21.20 -18.44
CA ARG A 23 -13.31 22.26 -17.87
C ARG A 23 -13.43 22.20 -16.35
N GLY A 24 -13.01 21.12 -15.72
CA GLY A 24 -13.03 20.98 -14.27
C GLY A 24 -12.01 19.97 -13.77
N VAL A 25 -11.47 20.21 -12.59
CA VAL A 25 -10.57 19.30 -11.88
C VAL A 25 -11.00 19.28 -10.40
N GLY A 26 -11.08 18.10 -9.81
CA GLY A 26 -11.43 17.90 -8.40
C GLY A 26 -10.62 16.79 -7.75
N ALA A 27 -10.46 16.84 -6.43
CA ALA A 27 -9.85 15.79 -5.66
C ALA A 27 -10.85 14.65 -5.39
N GLY A 28 -10.39 13.41 -5.42
CA GLY A 28 -11.22 12.24 -5.24
C GLY A 28 -11.92 11.76 -6.52
N ALA A 29 -12.68 10.68 -6.40
CA ALA A 29 -13.49 10.12 -7.47
C ALA A 29 -14.87 10.83 -7.48
N GLU A 30 -14.94 12.01 -8.09
CA GLU A 30 -16.20 12.74 -8.23
C GLU A 30 -16.98 12.23 -9.44
N GLY A 31 -18.30 12.15 -9.29
CA GLY A 31 -19.19 11.77 -10.37
C GLY A 31 -19.61 12.98 -11.22
N SER A 32 -20.78 12.88 -11.86
CA SER A 32 -21.34 13.88 -12.78
C SER A 32 -21.52 15.30 -12.20
N THR A 33 -21.27 15.51 -10.91
CA THR A 33 -21.39 16.79 -10.22
C THR A 33 -20.10 17.61 -10.20
N LEU A 34 -19.00 17.14 -10.81
CA LEU A 34 -17.75 17.89 -10.86
C LEU A 34 -17.95 19.29 -11.44
N ALA A 35 -17.58 20.30 -10.66
CA ALA A 35 -17.73 21.70 -11.07
C ALA A 35 -16.77 22.07 -12.21
N ASN A 36 -17.14 23.10 -13.01
CA ASN A 36 -16.25 23.68 -14.00
C ASN A 36 -15.27 24.64 -13.31
N SER A 37 -14.24 24.13 -12.66
CA SER A 37 -13.28 24.89 -11.86
C SER A 37 -11.91 24.25 -11.79
N ASN A 38 -10.96 24.97 -11.27
CA ASN A 38 -9.58 24.53 -10.95
C ASN A 38 -8.71 24.18 -12.16
N VAL A 39 -9.15 24.44 -13.40
CA VAL A 39 -8.31 24.24 -14.59
C VAL A 39 -7.09 25.16 -14.53
N GLY A 40 -5.90 24.62 -14.66
CA GLY A 40 -4.63 25.36 -14.55
C GLY A 40 -4.26 25.76 -13.11
N SER A 41 -5.04 25.36 -12.12
CA SER A 41 -4.76 25.59 -10.70
C SER A 41 -4.44 24.30 -10.00
N ALA A 42 -3.61 24.36 -8.94
CA ALA A 42 -3.30 23.19 -8.13
C ALA A 42 -4.52 22.75 -7.32
N VAL A 43 -4.82 21.46 -7.36
CA VAL A 43 -5.84 20.77 -6.57
C VAL A 43 -5.13 19.85 -5.60
N SER A 44 -5.31 20.07 -4.31
CA SER A 44 -4.62 19.26 -3.28
C SER A 44 -5.31 17.91 -3.08
N GLY A 45 -4.51 16.85 -3.18
CA GLY A 45 -4.86 15.50 -2.74
C GLY A 45 -4.38 15.24 -1.30
N THR A 46 -4.29 13.97 -0.94
CA THR A 46 -3.76 13.57 0.36
C THR A 46 -2.23 13.60 0.38
N TYR A 47 -1.60 13.18 -0.70
CA TYR A 47 -0.15 12.95 -0.79
C TYR A 47 0.55 13.94 -1.75
N GLY A 48 -0.21 14.70 -2.53
CA GLY A 48 0.34 15.64 -3.50
C GLY A 48 -0.70 16.58 -4.10
N ASP A 49 -0.21 17.46 -4.98
CA ASP A 49 -1.01 18.45 -5.67
C ASP A 49 -1.01 18.16 -7.18
N LEU A 50 -2.21 18.15 -7.78
CA LEU A 50 -2.40 17.98 -9.21
C LEU A 50 -2.77 19.31 -9.88
N THR A 51 -2.10 19.64 -10.97
CA THR A 51 -2.49 20.73 -11.89
C THR A 51 -2.77 20.13 -13.26
N ILE A 52 -3.95 20.38 -13.83
CA ILE A 52 -4.28 20.02 -15.22
C ILE A 52 -4.65 21.30 -15.96
N ASN A 53 -4.04 21.60 -17.11
CA ASN A 53 -4.42 22.74 -17.94
C ASN A 53 -5.58 22.40 -18.89
N SER A 54 -6.10 23.41 -19.59
CA SER A 54 -7.23 23.22 -20.52
C SER A 54 -6.95 22.25 -21.67
N GLY A 55 -5.71 22.08 -22.09
CA GLY A 55 -5.29 21.13 -23.11
C GLY A 55 -4.94 19.74 -22.59
N GLY A 56 -5.26 19.44 -21.32
CA GLY A 56 -5.07 18.12 -20.71
C GLY A 56 -3.71 17.83 -20.16
N ALA A 57 -2.69 18.64 -20.41
CA ALA A 57 -1.36 18.44 -19.84
C ALA A 57 -1.41 18.63 -18.32
N TYR A 58 -0.78 17.70 -17.59
CA TYR A 58 -0.79 17.71 -16.14
C TYR A 58 0.61 17.63 -15.53
N THR A 59 0.68 18.12 -14.31
CA THR A 59 1.79 17.90 -13.37
C THR A 59 1.21 17.48 -12.03
N TYR A 60 1.72 16.40 -11.47
CA TYR A 60 1.46 15.98 -10.10
C TYR A 60 2.76 16.06 -9.30
N SER A 61 2.72 16.84 -8.21
CA SER A 61 3.87 17.05 -7.32
C SER A 61 3.58 16.45 -5.96
N VAL A 62 4.44 15.55 -5.49
CA VAL A 62 4.31 14.94 -4.17
C VAL A 62 4.53 15.99 -3.09
N ALA A 63 3.61 16.12 -2.15
CA ALA A 63 3.71 17.03 -1.02
C ALA A 63 4.60 16.45 0.08
N GLY A 64 5.47 17.29 0.65
CA GLY A 64 6.24 16.94 1.85
C GLY A 64 5.42 17.10 3.13
N ASN A 65 4.21 16.53 3.17
CA ASN A 65 3.30 16.63 4.31
C ASN A 65 3.37 15.42 5.24
N ALA A 66 2.67 15.47 6.36
CA ALA A 66 2.68 14.39 7.36
C ALA A 66 2.22 13.04 6.79
N ALA A 67 1.27 13.03 5.85
CA ALA A 67 0.76 11.81 5.23
C ALA A 67 1.84 11.13 4.37
N THR A 68 2.58 11.91 3.58
CA THR A 68 3.67 11.42 2.73
C THR A 68 4.86 10.93 3.57
N ILE A 69 5.21 11.69 4.62
CA ILE A 69 6.31 11.37 5.53
C ILE A 69 6.01 10.09 6.34
N ALA A 70 4.74 9.82 6.63
CA ALA A 70 4.33 8.62 7.35
C ALA A 70 4.46 7.31 6.53
N LEU A 71 4.63 7.38 5.20
CA LEU A 71 4.83 6.20 4.36
C LEU A 71 6.22 5.60 4.60
N ARG A 72 6.24 4.33 4.99
CA ARG A 72 7.48 3.57 5.15
C ARG A 72 8.05 3.16 3.78
N ALA A 73 9.35 2.84 3.76
CA ALA A 73 9.98 2.33 2.55
C ALA A 73 9.23 1.16 1.93
N GLY A 74 8.88 1.30 0.65
CA GLY A 74 8.11 0.31 -0.10
C GLY A 74 6.61 0.28 0.20
N GLU A 75 6.12 1.04 1.19
CA GLU A 75 4.69 1.23 1.41
C GLU A 75 4.11 2.10 0.30
N THR A 76 2.92 1.75 -0.20
CA THR A 76 2.27 2.48 -1.27
C THR A 76 0.95 3.08 -0.82
N ALA A 77 0.67 4.28 -1.30
CA ALA A 77 -0.60 4.97 -1.14
C ALA A 77 -1.04 5.56 -2.47
N THR A 78 -2.29 5.98 -2.58
CA THR A 78 -2.83 6.53 -3.82
C THR A 78 -3.55 7.84 -3.58
N ASP A 79 -3.33 8.80 -4.50
CA ASP A 79 -4.20 9.95 -4.70
C ASP A 79 -5.05 9.72 -5.96
N VAL A 80 -6.32 10.08 -5.87
CA VAL A 80 -7.28 10.00 -6.97
C VAL A 80 -7.82 11.40 -7.22
N PHE A 81 -7.92 11.78 -8.49
CA PHE A 81 -8.52 13.03 -8.94
C PHE A 81 -9.49 12.75 -10.08
N SER A 82 -10.52 13.58 -10.18
CA SER A 82 -11.44 13.58 -11.29
C SER A 82 -11.22 14.80 -12.16
N TYR A 83 -11.40 14.63 -13.46
CA TYR A 83 -11.37 15.73 -14.42
C TYR A 83 -12.55 15.64 -15.36
N LYS A 84 -13.07 16.80 -15.78
CA LYS A 84 -14.18 16.94 -16.71
C LYS A 84 -13.65 17.32 -18.08
N VAL A 85 -13.96 16.52 -19.07
CA VAL A 85 -13.70 16.77 -20.48
C VAL A 85 -14.97 17.34 -21.11
N MET A 86 -14.84 18.31 -21.97
CA MET A 86 -15.91 18.84 -22.78
C MET A 86 -15.41 19.11 -24.20
N ASP A 87 -16.30 18.89 -25.15
CA ASP A 87 -16.16 19.32 -26.52
C ASP A 87 -16.29 20.86 -26.63
N ASP A 88 -15.62 21.49 -27.59
CA ASP A 88 -15.58 22.94 -27.79
C ASP A 88 -16.81 23.53 -28.48
N GLU A 89 -17.72 22.70 -29.02
CA GLU A 89 -19.01 23.07 -29.60
C GLU A 89 -18.99 24.11 -30.72
N THR A 90 -18.16 23.99 -31.68
CA THR A 90 -18.33 24.78 -32.91
C THR A 90 -19.42 24.28 -33.83
N ASN A 91 -19.86 23.03 -33.64
CA ASN A 91 -20.97 22.41 -34.39
C ASN A 91 -22.20 22.18 -33.51
N ALA A 92 -23.41 22.35 -34.06
CA ALA A 92 -24.70 22.33 -33.35
C ALA A 92 -25.12 20.93 -32.81
N GLY A 93 -24.16 20.14 -32.38
CA GLY A 93 -24.32 18.86 -31.68
C GLY A 93 -24.38 19.01 -30.18
N SER A 94 -24.77 17.99 -29.46
CA SER A 94 -24.84 17.98 -28.02
C SER A 94 -23.44 18.12 -27.42
N LYS A 95 -23.25 19.02 -26.45
CA LYS A 95 -22.08 19.06 -25.58
C LYS A 95 -21.83 17.70 -24.97
N ALA A 96 -20.88 16.96 -25.52
CA ALA A 96 -20.42 15.77 -24.86
C ALA A 96 -19.64 16.19 -23.61
N ILE A 97 -20.07 15.69 -22.46
CA ILE A 97 -19.38 15.86 -21.17
C ILE A 97 -19.01 14.48 -20.71
N ASP A 98 -17.74 14.29 -20.43
CA ASP A 98 -17.25 13.07 -19.79
C ASP A 98 -16.44 13.40 -18.55
N ILE A 99 -16.42 12.48 -17.58
CA ILE A 99 -15.65 12.61 -16.36
C ILE A 99 -14.70 11.43 -16.26
N GLY A 100 -13.43 11.75 -16.42
CA GLY A 100 -12.34 10.81 -16.21
C GLY A 100 -11.77 10.88 -14.79
N THR A 101 -11.04 9.84 -14.43
CA THR A 101 -10.25 9.80 -13.20
C THR A 101 -8.79 9.53 -13.52
N ILE A 102 -7.91 10.15 -12.75
CA ILE A 102 -6.48 9.88 -12.77
C ILE A 102 -6.02 9.48 -11.37
N THR A 103 -5.22 8.44 -11.28
CA THR A 103 -4.71 7.91 -10.01
C THR A 103 -3.20 7.94 -10.00
N PHE A 104 -2.63 8.49 -8.95
CA PHE A 104 -1.19 8.49 -8.69
C PHE A 104 -0.89 7.53 -7.57
N THR A 105 0.11 6.66 -7.77
CA THR A 105 0.64 5.78 -6.72
C THR A 105 1.91 6.41 -6.17
N ILE A 106 1.92 6.68 -4.88
CA ILE A 106 3.04 7.20 -4.13
C ILE A 106 3.69 6.04 -3.39
N THR A 107 5.01 5.91 -3.51
CA THR A 107 5.77 4.90 -2.77
C THR A 107 6.66 5.59 -1.77
N GLY A 108 6.58 5.17 -0.51
CA GLY A 108 7.48 5.61 0.54
C GLY A 108 8.92 5.19 0.23
N ILE A 109 9.87 6.07 0.50
CA ILE A 109 11.31 5.84 0.33
C ILE A 109 11.98 5.93 1.69
N ASP A 110 12.99 5.09 1.93
CA ASP A 110 13.89 5.27 3.07
C ASP A 110 14.68 6.57 2.89
N GLY A 111 14.42 7.54 3.70
CA GLY A 111 15.11 8.82 3.54
C GLY A 111 14.78 9.86 4.58
N ASP A 112 13.82 9.59 5.45
CA ASP A 112 13.60 10.48 6.57
C ASP A 112 14.26 9.91 7.85
N ALA A 113 15.11 10.77 8.43
CA ALA A 113 15.81 10.54 9.70
C ALA A 113 14.86 10.45 10.90
N THR A 114 13.58 10.17 10.70
CA THR A 114 12.65 9.76 11.74
C THR A 114 12.47 8.23 11.73
N ASP A 115 13.56 7.49 11.54
CA ASP A 115 13.64 6.12 12.03
C ASP A 115 13.72 6.16 13.58
N GLU A 116 12.88 7.00 14.18
CA GLU A 116 12.44 6.78 15.54
C GLU A 116 11.67 5.46 15.48
N PRO A 117 12.21 4.39 16.08
CA PRO A 117 11.53 3.12 16.12
C PRO A 117 10.14 3.40 16.68
N ASN A 118 9.09 2.98 15.91
CA ASN A 118 7.71 2.97 16.35
C ASN A 118 7.65 2.88 17.88
N PRO A 119 7.07 3.85 18.62
CA PRO A 119 6.99 3.79 20.07
C PRO A 119 6.40 2.48 20.59
N ASP A 120 5.69 1.70 19.75
CA ASP A 120 5.23 0.35 20.03
C ASP A 120 6.32 -0.73 19.78
N GLU A 121 7.40 -0.43 19.04
CA GLU A 121 8.67 -1.18 19.06
C GLU A 121 9.62 -0.66 20.14
N VAL A 122 9.08 -0.15 21.21
CA VAL A 122 9.84 0.10 22.44
C VAL A 122 10.62 -1.18 22.73
N LYS A 123 11.92 -1.09 22.58
CA LYS A 123 12.92 -2.10 22.97
C LYS A 123 12.35 -2.91 24.11
N LYS A 124 11.84 -4.14 23.81
CA LYS A 124 11.38 -5.04 24.89
C LYS A 124 12.40 -4.91 26.01
N PRO A 125 12.01 -4.50 27.21
CA PRO A 125 12.96 -4.19 28.26
C PRO A 125 13.90 -5.37 28.40
N LYS A 126 15.18 -5.14 28.66
CA LYS A 126 16.21 -6.20 28.75
C LYS A 126 15.76 -7.38 29.61
N LYS A 127 14.82 -7.15 30.51
CA LYS A 127 14.16 -8.13 31.37
C LYS A 127 13.28 -9.10 30.52
N GLU A 128 12.48 -8.59 29.63
CA GLU A 128 11.55 -9.37 28.76
C GLU A 128 12.31 -10.23 27.75
N LYS A 129 13.36 -9.69 27.12
CA LYS A 129 14.28 -10.47 26.25
C LYS A 129 15.02 -11.56 27.05
N ARG A 130 15.30 -11.34 28.34
CA ARG A 130 15.89 -12.36 29.20
C ARG A 130 14.88 -13.43 29.59
N GLU A 131 13.63 -13.09 29.82
CA GLU A 131 12.55 -14.03 30.12
C GLU A 131 12.20 -14.89 28.92
N GLU A 132 12.03 -14.33 27.72
CA GLU A 132 11.86 -15.09 26.48
C GLU A 132 13.01 -16.09 26.25
N LYS A 133 14.25 -15.65 26.48
CA LYS A 133 15.43 -16.53 26.36
C LYS A 133 15.48 -17.60 27.43
N ARG A 134 14.93 -17.36 28.62
CA ARG A 134 14.77 -18.36 29.68
C ARG A 134 13.69 -19.36 29.33
N GLN A 135 12.52 -18.92 28.91
CA GLN A 135 11.40 -19.77 28.46
C GLN A 135 11.84 -20.70 27.33
N LYS A 136 12.47 -20.17 26.29
CA LYS A 136 12.97 -20.98 25.18
C LYS A 136 14.00 -22.04 25.61
N ARG A 137 14.86 -21.72 26.57
CA ARG A 137 15.81 -22.70 27.16
C ARG A 137 15.11 -23.77 27.98
N GLU A 138 14.04 -23.43 28.67
CA GLU A 138 13.22 -24.37 29.46
C GLU A 138 12.47 -25.35 28.56
N GLU A 139 11.84 -24.82 27.48
CA GLU A 139 11.17 -25.64 26.44
C GLU A 139 12.16 -26.61 25.78
N ASP A 140 13.35 -26.15 25.42
CA ASP A 140 14.41 -27.01 24.85
C ASP A 140 14.85 -28.11 25.83
N ARG A 141 14.90 -27.80 27.14
CA ARG A 141 15.22 -28.81 28.18
C ARG A 141 14.09 -29.85 28.29
N GLN A 142 12.85 -29.41 28.31
CA GLN A 142 11.69 -30.32 28.38
C GLN A 142 11.60 -31.20 27.15
N LEU A 143 11.81 -30.64 25.96
CA LEU A 143 11.83 -31.40 24.73
C LEU A 143 12.94 -32.46 24.70
N LYS A 144 14.13 -32.12 25.21
CA LYS A 144 15.23 -33.09 25.36
C LYS A 144 14.90 -34.19 26.33
N LYS A 145 14.23 -33.86 27.46
CA LYS A 145 13.79 -34.85 28.46
C LYS A 145 12.78 -35.81 27.85
N LEU A 146 11.76 -35.29 27.18
CA LEU A 146 10.73 -36.08 26.50
C LEU A 146 11.32 -37.02 25.42
N LYS A 147 12.28 -36.53 24.62
CA LYS A 147 12.98 -37.35 23.63
C LYS A 147 13.78 -38.49 24.30
N ARG A 148 14.35 -38.23 25.47
CA ARG A 148 15.10 -39.25 26.24
C ARG A 148 14.17 -40.31 26.81
N GLU A 149 13.02 -39.93 27.35
CA GLU A 149 12.00 -40.85 27.86
C GLU A 149 11.46 -41.76 26.77
N LYS A 150 11.04 -41.19 25.64
CA LYS A 150 10.60 -41.97 24.48
C LYS A 150 11.67 -42.93 23.93
N ARG A 151 12.96 -42.57 24.07
CA ARG A 151 14.05 -43.46 23.68
C ARG A 151 14.22 -44.61 24.68
N LEU A 152 13.97 -44.42 25.96
CA LEU A 152 14.02 -45.44 27.01
C LEU A 152 12.83 -46.40 26.84
N GLU A 153 11.61 -45.92 26.69
CA GLU A 153 10.41 -46.73 26.42
C GLU A 153 10.61 -47.62 25.16
N ARG A 154 11.20 -47.06 24.09
CA ARG A 154 11.52 -47.90 22.90
C ARG A 154 12.58 -48.96 23.13
N LYS A 155 13.45 -48.79 24.13
CA LYS A 155 14.43 -49.82 24.52
C LYS A 155 13.78 -50.89 25.37
N GLU A 156 12.87 -50.54 26.30
CA GLU A 156 12.13 -51.46 27.13
C GLU A 156 11.20 -52.36 26.30
N LEU A 157 10.51 -51.77 25.30
CA LEU A 157 9.67 -52.49 24.34
C LEU A 157 10.44 -53.49 23.45
N LYS A 158 11.79 -53.39 23.37
CA LYS A 158 12.67 -54.29 22.62
C LYS A 158 13.30 -55.38 23.46
N ILE A 159 12.94 -55.50 24.77
CA ILE A 159 13.40 -56.64 25.59
C ILE A 159 12.59 -57.87 25.16
N PRO A 160 13.26 -58.91 24.60
CA PRO A 160 12.58 -60.10 24.15
C PRO A 160 11.92 -60.79 25.36
N LYS A 161 10.67 -61.25 25.20
CA LYS A 161 9.85 -61.94 26.21
C LYS A 161 10.52 -63.19 26.82
N SER A 162 11.61 -63.66 26.26
CA SER A 162 12.40 -64.77 26.76
C SER A 162 13.15 -64.54 28.07
N LYS A 163 13.23 -63.26 28.56
CA LYS A 163 13.88 -62.95 29.84
C LYS A 163 12.89 -62.83 31.01
N LEU A 164 11.58 -62.81 30.77
CA LEU A 164 10.55 -62.76 31.86
C LEU A 164 10.23 -64.14 32.46
N ALA A 165 10.66 -65.24 31.82
CA ALA A 165 10.27 -66.57 32.27
C ALA A 165 11.31 -67.28 33.18
N LYS A 166 12.34 -66.60 33.67
CA LYS A 166 13.41 -67.18 34.51
C LYS A 166 13.35 -66.81 36.00
N ASN A 167 12.34 -66.09 36.49
CA ASN A 167 12.23 -65.74 37.93
C ASN A 167 10.91 -66.23 38.54
N ALA A 168 10.36 -67.36 38.08
CA ALA A 168 9.22 -68.01 38.70
C ALA A 168 9.56 -69.49 38.91
N GLU A 169 10.49 -69.76 39.81
CA GLU A 169 10.68 -71.01 40.58
C GLU A 169 11.18 -70.64 41.94
#